data_31ebbc64bf6bbc0ff353c5d67ffd8767
#
_entry.id   31ebbc64bf6bbc0ff353c5d67ffd8767
#
_cell.length_a   1.000
_cell.length_b   1.000
_cell.length_c   1.000
_cell.angle_alpha   90.00
_cell.angle_beta   90.00
_cell.angle_gamma   90.00
#
_symmetry.space_group_name_H-M   'P 1'
#
loop_
_entity.id
_entity.type
_entity.pdbx_description
1 polymer ?
#
loop_
_entity_poly.entity_id
_entity_poly.type
_entity_poly.pdbx_seq_one_letter_code
_entity_poly.pdbx_strand_id
1 'polypeptide(L)'
;MPQGKAVIGQSGGPTAVINKSLVGFIKEATKSDFDEILGARHGLAGMLSEDFVDLSNLSEAQLYGMGKTPAAALGSVRKKPTDSDIEQLVSIFEKQNIRNFFYIGGNDSAETANLVSEGAKSIGYDMKAFHIPKTIDNDLLETDHCPGYGSAARFVAHAFQGDDADNRSLKGIKINVLMGRHAGWLTAASTLGKSTEEDGPHLVYVPEKIFKIDEFLKEVKDVYDSLGRCVVAVSEGIHNEKGEYFLQTYASETGSGLAGKKDSHGNIQLSGSGALGDTLTNIVSEHIDGARVRADTFGYLQRSFLADVSEVDAEEAERVGQYAVVASKEIQSGSVVLKRQLSETYSCDVDVVELSKVAKHTKDMPQEFLDESKPYVTNEFFEYAMPLTGGIEPKTQIFV
;
A
#
# COMPACT_ATOMS: atom_id res chain seq x y z
N MET A 1 -2.24 33.21 -13.41
CA MET A 1 -2.33 31.96 -12.62
C MET A 1 -2.96 32.32 -11.28
N PRO A 2 -3.80 31.49 -10.69
CA PRO A 2 -4.35 31.82 -9.39
C PRO A 2 -3.17 31.89 -8.39
N GLN A 3 -2.76 33.10 -8.02
CA GLN A 3 -2.05 33.35 -6.78
C GLN A 3 -2.99 32.94 -5.65
N GLY A 4 -2.48 32.39 -4.58
CA GLY A 4 -3.25 31.95 -3.44
C GLY A 4 -2.46 30.96 -2.62
N LYS A 5 -3.02 30.54 -1.50
CA LYS A 5 -2.38 29.56 -0.65
C LYS A 5 -2.43 28.17 -1.25
N ALA A 6 -1.41 27.37 -0.93
CA ALA A 6 -1.41 25.93 -1.18
C ALA A 6 -1.72 25.18 0.11
N VAL A 7 -2.54 24.14 0.05
CA VAL A 7 -2.79 23.22 1.16
C VAL A 7 -2.46 21.80 0.76
N ILE A 8 -1.78 21.06 1.65
CA ILE A 8 -1.51 19.64 1.48
C ILE A 8 -2.00 18.85 2.68
N GLY A 9 -2.54 17.65 2.42
CA GLY A 9 -2.93 16.69 3.46
C GLY A 9 -2.46 15.28 3.15
N GLN A 10 -2.35 14.46 4.19
CA GLN A 10 -2.02 13.04 4.11
C GLN A 10 -3.24 12.21 4.51
N SER A 11 -3.51 11.10 3.80
CA SER A 11 -4.75 10.34 3.92
C SER A 11 -4.54 8.83 3.81
N GLY A 12 -5.43 8.08 4.44
CA GLY A 12 -5.44 6.62 4.41
C GLY A 12 -4.36 5.98 5.28
N GLY A 13 -4.03 4.71 4.99
CA GLY A 13 -2.95 4.01 5.69
C GLY A 13 -1.60 4.68 5.42
N PRO A 14 -0.80 5.02 6.45
CA PRO A 14 0.51 5.62 6.23
C PRO A 14 1.49 4.59 5.66
N THR A 15 2.62 5.07 5.10
CA THR A 15 3.71 4.23 4.61
C THR A 15 5.05 4.67 5.19
N ALA A 16 6.09 3.88 4.96
CA ALA A 16 7.44 4.24 5.38
C ALA A 16 7.97 5.50 4.66
N VAL A 17 7.45 5.81 3.47
CA VAL A 17 7.92 6.89 2.60
C VAL A 17 6.91 8.02 2.37
N ILE A 18 5.73 7.98 3.00
CA ILE A 18 4.69 9.01 2.78
C ILE A 18 5.21 10.44 3.07
N ASN A 19 6.12 10.59 4.02
CA ASN A 19 6.72 11.87 4.34
C ASN A 19 7.77 12.31 3.30
N LYS A 20 8.32 11.41 2.51
CA LYS A 20 9.16 11.77 1.37
C LYS A 20 8.34 12.51 0.32
N SER A 21 7.11 12.07 0.04
CA SER A 21 6.20 12.81 -0.86
C SER A 21 5.87 14.20 -0.30
N LEU A 22 5.64 14.32 1.01
CA LEU A 22 5.42 15.60 1.66
C LEU A 22 6.66 16.51 1.57
N VAL A 23 7.87 15.98 1.81
CA VAL A 23 9.13 16.71 1.67
C VAL A 23 9.34 17.19 0.23
N GLY A 24 9.11 16.31 -0.75
CA GLY A 24 9.19 16.66 -2.16
C GLY A 24 8.26 17.82 -2.53
N PHE A 25 7.00 17.74 -2.08
CA PHE A 25 6.04 18.82 -2.24
C PHE A 25 6.55 20.13 -1.62
N ILE A 26 6.97 20.13 -0.35
CA ILE A 26 7.42 21.34 0.35
C ILE A 26 8.63 21.97 -0.35
N LYS A 27 9.63 21.17 -0.73
CA LYS A 27 10.83 21.65 -1.42
C LYS A 27 10.54 22.35 -2.74
N GLU A 28 9.51 21.91 -3.47
CA GLU A 28 9.15 22.54 -4.73
C GLU A 28 8.15 23.69 -4.51
N ALA A 29 7.24 23.56 -3.57
CA ALA A 29 6.27 24.59 -3.22
C ALA A 29 6.95 25.88 -2.72
N THR A 30 8.04 25.75 -1.93
CA THR A 30 8.81 26.92 -1.45
C THR A 30 9.55 27.67 -2.55
N LYS A 31 9.70 27.10 -3.75
CA LYS A 31 10.25 27.76 -4.94
C LYS A 31 9.16 28.35 -5.84
N SER A 32 7.90 28.17 -5.47
CA SER A 32 6.74 28.60 -6.26
C SER A 32 6.14 29.87 -5.68
N ASP A 33 5.30 30.56 -6.45
CA ASP A 33 4.67 31.83 -6.06
C ASP A 33 3.39 31.63 -5.22
N PHE A 34 3.38 30.63 -4.32
CA PHE A 34 2.27 30.48 -3.36
C PHE A 34 2.35 31.52 -2.25
N ASP A 35 1.20 32.10 -1.88
CA ASP A 35 1.15 33.09 -0.79
C ASP A 35 1.53 32.50 0.57
N GLU A 36 1.16 31.22 0.80
CA GLU A 36 1.42 30.45 2.00
C GLU A 36 1.33 28.95 1.69
N ILE A 37 2.10 28.11 2.37
CA ILE A 37 2.07 26.66 2.23
C ILE A 37 1.54 26.06 3.54
N LEU A 38 0.33 25.50 3.49
CA LEU A 38 -0.40 24.97 4.63
C LEU A 38 -0.37 23.43 4.64
N GLY A 39 -0.04 22.84 5.78
CA GLY A 39 -0.23 21.41 6.05
C GLY A 39 -1.51 21.20 6.86
N ALA A 40 -2.45 20.42 6.37
CA ALA A 40 -3.64 20.07 7.12
C ALA A 40 -3.38 18.91 8.07
N ARG A 41 -3.53 19.11 9.39
CA ARG A 41 -3.42 18.02 10.36
C ARG A 41 -4.60 17.07 10.20
N HIS A 42 -4.29 15.77 10.16
CA HIS A 42 -5.29 14.72 9.92
C HIS A 42 -6.11 14.89 8.63
N GLY A 43 -5.45 15.36 7.55
CA GLY A 43 -6.00 15.43 6.21
C GLY A 43 -7.35 16.17 6.13
N LEU A 44 -8.37 15.51 5.53
CA LEU A 44 -9.70 16.11 5.35
C LEU A 44 -10.35 16.60 6.65
N ALA A 45 -10.14 15.89 7.77
CA ALA A 45 -10.72 16.30 9.06
C ALA A 45 -10.13 17.64 9.54
N GLY A 46 -8.82 17.81 9.39
CA GLY A 46 -8.16 19.07 9.71
C GLY A 46 -8.55 20.21 8.78
N MET A 47 -8.73 19.90 7.48
CA MET A 47 -9.20 20.90 6.52
C MET A 47 -10.59 21.44 6.89
N LEU A 48 -11.52 20.55 7.25
CA LEU A 48 -12.88 20.90 7.66
C LEU A 48 -12.94 21.66 8.99
N SER A 49 -11.97 21.45 9.88
CA SER A 49 -11.85 22.18 11.16
C SER A 49 -10.89 23.36 11.11
N GLU A 50 -10.35 23.68 9.93
CA GLU A 50 -9.35 24.75 9.71
C GLU A 50 -8.08 24.57 10.58
N ASP A 51 -7.71 23.29 10.89
CA ASP A 51 -6.50 22.96 11.67
C ASP A 51 -5.29 22.80 10.72
N PHE A 52 -4.64 23.94 10.46
CA PHE A 52 -3.50 24.05 9.57
C PHE A 52 -2.20 24.36 10.33
N VAL A 53 -1.08 23.93 9.74
CA VAL A 53 0.28 24.27 10.15
C VAL A 53 1.01 24.92 8.98
N ASP A 54 1.75 26.00 9.25
CA ASP A 54 2.59 26.62 8.23
C ASP A 54 3.82 25.76 7.92
N LEU A 55 4.00 25.43 6.65
CA LEU A 55 5.11 24.65 6.11
C LEU A 55 6.12 25.50 5.31
N SER A 56 5.91 26.82 5.21
CA SER A 56 6.69 27.71 4.34
C SER A 56 8.16 27.88 4.77
N ASN A 57 8.44 27.69 6.07
CA ASN A 57 9.74 28.05 6.65
C ASN A 57 10.45 26.90 7.36
N LEU A 58 10.32 25.67 6.86
CA LEU A 58 11.02 24.53 7.44
C LEU A 58 12.49 24.52 7.02
N SER A 59 13.38 24.30 8.00
CA SER A 59 14.81 24.13 7.74
C SER A 59 15.11 22.79 7.05
N GLU A 60 16.25 22.73 6.35
CA GLU A 60 16.72 21.48 5.73
C GLU A 60 16.84 20.32 6.74
N ALA A 61 17.25 20.60 7.98
CA ALA A 61 17.33 19.60 9.04
C ALA A 61 15.95 19.06 9.43
N GLN A 62 14.91 19.90 9.47
CA GLN A 62 13.54 19.48 9.71
C GLN A 62 12.99 18.65 8.55
N LEU A 63 13.22 19.09 7.31
CA LEU A 63 12.82 18.35 6.11
C LEU A 63 13.50 16.98 6.05
N TYR A 64 14.81 16.92 6.31
CA TYR A 64 15.56 15.68 6.37
C TYR A 64 15.01 14.73 7.44
N GLY A 65 14.82 15.22 8.67
CA GLY A 65 14.26 14.44 9.77
C GLY A 65 12.87 13.93 9.47
N MET A 66 11.99 14.77 8.93
CA MET A 66 10.63 14.39 8.51
C MET A 66 10.66 13.30 7.43
N GLY A 67 11.49 13.45 6.40
CA GLY A 67 11.63 12.46 5.33
C GLY A 67 12.20 11.11 5.77
N LYS A 68 12.88 11.05 6.91
CA LYS A 68 13.37 9.80 7.53
C LYS A 68 12.38 9.17 8.51
N THR A 69 11.31 9.87 8.87
CA THR A 69 10.30 9.39 9.81
C THR A 69 9.22 8.60 9.06
N PRO A 70 8.92 7.37 9.44
CA PRO A 70 7.79 6.62 8.86
C PRO A 70 6.47 7.17 9.37
N ALA A 71 5.39 6.79 8.71
CA ALA A 71 4.03 7.26 8.96
C ALA A 71 3.82 8.75 8.63
N ALA A 72 2.58 9.24 8.80
CA ALA A 72 2.19 10.57 8.30
C ALA A 72 2.57 11.68 9.29
N ALA A 73 3.48 12.58 8.90
CA ALA A 73 3.94 13.69 9.74
C ALA A 73 2.84 14.71 10.07
N LEU A 74 1.87 14.89 9.17
CA LEU A 74 0.68 15.72 9.40
C LEU A 74 -0.47 14.95 10.08
N GLY A 75 -0.26 13.68 10.43
CA GLY A 75 -1.36 12.78 10.77
C GLY A 75 -2.13 12.34 9.52
N SER A 76 -3.02 11.38 9.68
CA SER A 76 -3.82 10.82 8.59
C SER A 76 -5.26 10.64 9.04
N VAL A 77 -6.17 10.49 8.08
CA VAL A 77 -7.58 10.22 8.33
C VAL A 77 -8.11 9.18 7.35
N ARG A 78 -9.05 8.37 7.83
CA ARG A 78 -9.89 7.50 7.00
C ARG A 78 -11.30 8.07 7.01
N LYS A 79 -11.53 9.12 6.23
CA LYS A 79 -12.83 9.75 6.07
C LYS A 79 -13.11 9.92 4.59
N LYS A 80 -14.20 9.31 4.12
CA LYS A 80 -14.74 9.56 2.80
C LYS A 80 -15.63 10.80 2.90
N PRO A 81 -15.41 11.86 2.08
CA PRO A 81 -16.22 13.06 2.17
C PRO A 81 -17.67 12.78 1.72
N THR A 82 -18.61 13.41 2.40
CA THR A 82 -20.00 13.56 1.93
C THR A 82 -20.09 14.80 1.03
N ASP A 83 -21.21 14.95 0.28
CA ASP A 83 -21.44 16.14 -0.52
C ASP A 83 -21.39 17.42 0.35
N SER A 84 -21.97 17.36 1.54
CA SER A 84 -21.90 18.48 2.51
C SER A 84 -20.48 18.78 2.99
N ASP A 85 -19.62 17.75 3.17
CA ASP A 85 -18.21 17.98 3.49
C ASP A 85 -17.48 18.70 2.34
N ILE A 86 -17.79 18.36 1.08
CA ILE A 86 -17.20 19.03 -0.09
C ILE A 86 -17.65 20.47 -0.21
N GLU A 87 -18.95 20.76 -0.02
CA GLU A 87 -19.48 22.13 -0.01
C GLU A 87 -18.81 22.98 1.08
N GLN A 88 -18.72 22.45 2.29
CA GLN A 88 -18.06 23.12 3.41
C GLN A 88 -16.57 23.36 3.12
N LEU A 89 -15.87 22.38 2.58
CA LEU A 89 -14.44 22.44 2.26
C LEU A 89 -14.15 23.53 1.23
N VAL A 90 -14.92 23.57 0.14
CA VAL A 90 -14.76 24.57 -0.91
C VAL A 90 -15.06 25.98 -0.39
N SER A 91 -16.07 26.12 0.48
CA SER A 91 -16.36 27.40 1.16
C SER A 91 -15.22 27.88 2.06
N ILE A 92 -14.57 26.94 2.81
CA ILE A 92 -13.38 27.26 3.63
C ILE A 92 -12.23 27.70 2.71
N PHE A 93 -12.00 26.99 1.62
CA PHE A 93 -10.93 27.32 0.67
C PHE A 93 -11.13 28.68 0.03
N GLU A 94 -12.35 29.01 -0.38
CA GLU A 94 -12.67 30.33 -0.89
C GLU A 94 -12.42 31.44 0.14
N LYS A 95 -12.94 31.27 1.36
CA LYS A 95 -12.78 32.22 2.47
C LYS A 95 -11.31 32.48 2.82
N GLN A 96 -10.46 31.44 2.76
CA GLN A 96 -9.05 31.52 3.13
C GLN A 96 -8.11 31.81 1.93
N ASN A 97 -8.66 31.98 0.73
CA ASN A 97 -7.88 32.09 -0.52
C ASN A 97 -6.95 30.90 -0.78
N ILE A 98 -7.40 29.67 -0.44
CA ILE A 98 -6.69 28.44 -0.77
C ILE A 98 -7.07 28.03 -2.19
N ARG A 99 -6.14 28.19 -3.12
CA ARG A 99 -6.37 27.95 -4.56
C ARG A 99 -5.63 26.73 -5.10
N ASN A 100 -4.82 26.10 -4.29
CA ASN A 100 -4.03 24.95 -4.70
C ASN A 100 -4.16 23.85 -3.64
N PHE A 101 -4.88 22.79 -3.98
CA PHE A 101 -5.15 21.64 -3.10
C PHE A 101 -4.32 20.43 -3.54
N PHE A 102 -3.59 19.84 -2.61
CA PHE A 102 -2.78 18.65 -2.83
C PHE A 102 -3.14 17.59 -1.79
N TYR A 103 -3.33 16.34 -2.24
CA TYR A 103 -3.75 15.29 -1.35
C TYR A 103 -2.99 13.99 -1.57
N ILE A 104 -2.20 13.58 -0.56
CA ILE A 104 -1.40 12.36 -0.62
C ILE A 104 -2.26 11.20 -0.13
N GLY A 105 -2.43 10.16 -0.97
CA GLY A 105 -3.19 8.98 -0.54
C GLY A 105 -3.44 7.94 -1.63
N GLY A 106 -4.34 7.00 -1.33
CA GLY A 106 -4.79 5.94 -2.22
C GLY A 106 -6.01 6.33 -3.05
N ASN A 107 -6.79 5.33 -3.48
CA ASN A 107 -7.97 5.48 -4.33
C ASN A 107 -9.01 6.47 -3.79
N ASP A 108 -9.39 6.36 -2.52
CA ASP A 108 -10.34 7.27 -1.88
C ASP A 108 -9.82 8.72 -1.84
N SER A 109 -8.50 8.90 -1.80
CA SER A 109 -7.87 10.23 -1.82
C SER A 109 -7.87 10.83 -3.21
N ALA A 110 -7.69 10.03 -4.25
CA ALA A 110 -7.88 10.45 -5.65
C ALA A 110 -9.34 10.84 -5.90
N GLU A 111 -10.29 10.06 -5.38
CA GLU A 111 -11.72 10.40 -5.43
C GLU A 111 -12.00 11.72 -4.71
N THR A 112 -11.46 11.92 -3.51
CA THR A 112 -11.59 13.18 -2.77
C THR A 112 -11.06 14.36 -3.57
N ALA A 113 -9.87 14.24 -4.17
CA ALA A 113 -9.30 15.30 -5.00
C ALA A 113 -10.18 15.63 -6.23
N ASN A 114 -10.76 14.60 -6.84
CA ASN A 114 -11.71 14.78 -7.95
C ASN A 114 -12.98 15.52 -7.51
N LEU A 115 -13.60 15.10 -6.39
CA LEU A 115 -14.80 15.74 -5.85
C LEU A 115 -14.56 17.21 -5.45
N VAL A 116 -13.39 17.49 -4.84
CA VAL A 116 -13.01 18.89 -4.51
C VAL A 116 -12.85 19.73 -5.77
N SER A 117 -12.21 19.20 -6.81
CA SER A 117 -12.05 19.86 -8.10
C SER A 117 -13.41 20.17 -8.75
N GLU A 118 -14.31 19.20 -8.77
CA GLU A 118 -15.67 19.36 -9.33
C GLU A 118 -16.51 20.33 -8.50
N GLY A 119 -16.45 20.24 -7.17
CA GLY A 119 -17.16 21.15 -6.27
C GLY A 119 -16.74 22.61 -6.44
N ALA A 120 -15.44 22.90 -6.52
CA ALA A 120 -14.92 24.23 -6.77
C ALA A 120 -15.39 24.76 -8.14
N LYS A 121 -15.32 23.90 -9.17
CA LYS A 121 -15.74 24.25 -10.53
C LYS A 121 -17.24 24.56 -10.62
N SER A 122 -18.08 23.85 -9.85
CA SER A 122 -19.54 24.06 -9.84
C SER A 122 -19.97 25.44 -9.35
N ILE A 123 -19.19 26.07 -8.46
CA ILE A 123 -19.44 27.42 -7.95
C ILE A 123 -18.58 28.50 -8.64
N GLY A 124 -17.79 28.11 -9.65
CA GLY A 124 -16.89 29.01 -10.38
C GLY A 124 -15.65 29.44 -9.59
N TYR A 125 -15.28 28.73 -8.53
CA TYR A 125 -14.06 28.99 -7.78
C TYR A 125 -12.85 28.43 -8.51
N ASP A 126 -11.96 29.32 -8.98
CA ASP A 126 -10.75 28.94 -9.72
C ASP A 126 -9.70 28.40 -8.76
N MET A 127 -9.62 27.07 -8.66
CA MET A 127 -8.62 26.36 -7.87
C MET A 127 -8.05 25.15 -8.60
N LYS A 128 -6.91 24.71 -8.15
CA LYS A 128 -6.19 23.52 -8.64
C LYS A 128 -6.29 22.38 -7.63
N ALA A 129 -6.43 21.16 -8.13
CA ALA A 129 -6.54 19.96 -7.26
C ALA A 129 -5.68 18.81 -7.79
N PHE A 130 -4.74 18.36 -6.98
CA PHE A 130 -3.80 17.30 -7.33
C PHE A 130 -3.81 16.16 -6.31
N HIS A 131 -3.86 14.94 -6.82
CA HIS A 131 -3.63 13.72 -6.08
C HIS A 131 -2.16 13.30 -6.23
N ILE A 132 -1.53 12.95 -5.11
CA ILE A 132 -0.17 12.42 -5.03
C ILE A 132 -0.29 10.96 -4.58
N PRO A 133 0.16 9.98 -5.39
CA PRO A 133 -0.06 8.56 -5.14
C PRO A 133 0.67 8.09 -3.90
N LYS A 134 0.01 7.25 -3.12
CA LYS A 134 0.58 6.57 -1.96
C LYS A 134 -0.29 5.37 -1.58
N THR A 135 0.25 4.16 -1.65
CA THR A 135 -0.33 2.94 -1.06
C THR A 135 0.71 1.83 -1.06
N ILE A 136 0.69 0.96 -0.04
CA ILE A 136 1.49 -0.28 -0.04
C ILE A 136 0.82 -1.39 -0.86
N ASP A 137 -0.48 -1.28 -1.12
CA ASP A 137 -1.25 -2.32 -1.83
C ASP A 137 -0.97 -2.33 -3.33
N ASN A 138 -0.27 -1.30 -3.84
CA ASN A 138 0.11 -1.15 -5.25
C ASN A 138 -1.06 -1.21 -6.25
N ASP A 139 -2.21 -0.78 -5.81
CA ASP A 139 -3.52 -1.00 -6.43
C ASP A 139 -4.12 0.22 -7.16
N LEU A 140 -3.34 1.29 -7.37
CA LEU A 140 -3.78 2.46 -8.14
C LEU A 140 -3.67 2.21 -9.65
N LEU A 141 -4.73 2.57 -10.38
CA LEU A 141 -4.71 2.55 -11.84
C LEU A 141 -3.79 3.65 -12.43
N GLU A 142 -3.44 3.51 -13.69
CA GLU A 142 -2.65 4.46 -14.50
C GLU A 142 -1.20 4.65 -14.04
N THR A 143 -0.78 4.12 -12.91
CA THR A 143 0.60 4.15 -12.44
C THR A 143 1.24 2.78 -12.51
N ASP A 144 2.51 2.68 -12.86
CA ASP A 144 3.26 1.40 -12.83
C ASP A 144 3.23 0.82 -11.42
N HIS A 145 3.65 1.59 -10.44
CA HIS A 145 3.61 1.23 -9.03
C HIS A 145 3.32 2.44 -8.16
N CYS A 146 3.20 2.22 -6.85
CA CYS A 146 2.83 3.26 -5.89
C CYS A 146 3.93 3.48 -4.85
N PRO A 147 4.27 4.74 -4.52
CA PRO A 147 5.16 5.02 -3.39
C PRO A 147 4.61 4.42 -2.08
N GLY A 148 5.47 3.67 -1.41
CA GLY A 148 5.15 2.86 -0.24
C GLY A 148 5.22 1.35 -0.49
N TYR A 149 4.91 0.90 -1.71
CA TYR A 149 4.96 -0.51 -2.08
C TYR A 149 6.39 -1.07 -2.04
N GLY A 150 7.36 -0.38 -2.65
CA GLY A 150 8.75 -0.87 -2.72
C GLY A 150 9.36 -1.16 -1.35
N SER A 151 9.15 -0.27 -0.38
CA SER A 151 9.61 -0.47 1.00
C SER A 151 8.84 -1.58 1.72
N ALA A 152 7.53 -1.68 1.52
CA ALA A 152 6.73 -2.75 2.12
C ALA A 152 7.10 -4.12 1.53
N ALA A 153 7.33 -4.21 0.22
CA ALA A 153 7.80 -5.41 -0.46
C ALA A 153 9.18 -5.85 0.05
N ARG A 154 10.11 -4.90 0.26
CA ARG A 154 11.42 -5.16 0.86
C ARG A 154 11.30 -5.74 2.26
N PHE A 155 10.49 -5.13 3.12
CA PHE A 155 10.22 -5.66 4.46
C PHE A 155 9.67 -7.09 4.41
N VAL A 156 8.68 -7.34 3.56
CA VAL A 156 8.07 -8.67 3.40
C VAL A 156 9.11 -9.70 2.96
N ALA A 157 9.94 -9.38 1.97
CA ALA A 157 10.99 -10.26 1.49
C ALA A 157 12.00 -10.63 2.60
N HIS A 158 12.50 -9.64 3.35
CA HIS A 158 13.42 -9.89 4.47
C HIS A 158 12.76 -10.67 5.61
N ALA A 159 11.50 -10.40 5.93
CA ALA A 159 10.77 -11.13 6.94
C ALA A 159 10.63 -12.62 6.57
N PHE A 160 10.34 -12.92 5.28
CA PHE A 160 10.28 -14.30 4.80
C PHE A 160 11.66 -14.98 4.75
N GLN A 161 12.73 -14.26 4.47
CA GLN A 161 14.09 -14.82 4.60
C GLN A 161 14.38 -15.27 6.04
N GLY A 162 14.04 -14.42 7.01
CA GLY A 162 14.21 -14.75 8.43
C GLY A 162 13.32 -15.91 8.87
N ASP A 163 12.04 -15.87 8.46
CA ASP A 163 11.07 -16.92 8.82
C ASP A 163 11.40 -18.29 8.20
N ASP A 164 11.89 -18.30 6.94
CA ASP A 164 12.36 -19.54 6.31
C ASP A 164 13.59 -20.12 7.03
N ALA A 165 14.53 -19.29 7.48
CA ALA A 165 15.69 -19.72 8.24
C ALA A 165 15.29 -20.29 9.62
N ASP A 166 14.33 -19.67 10.32
CA ASP A 166 13.75 -20.22 11.55
C ASP A 166 13.04 -21.54 11.30
N ASN A 167 12.22 -21.62 10.25
CA ASN A 167 11.50 -22.84 9.87
C ASN A 167 12.42 -23.99 9.43
N ARG A 168 13.60 -23.70 8.87
CA ARG A 168 14.64 -24.70 8.63
C ARG A 168 15.21 -25.22 9.95
N SER A 169 15.46 -24.34 10.91
CA SER A 169 16.04 -24.68 12.20
C SER A 169 15.09 -25.49 13.06
N LEU A 170 13.80 -25.17 13.02
CA LEU A 170 12.76 -25.85 13.77
C LEU A 170 11.57 -26.20 12.87
N LYS A 171 11.73 -27.31 12.15
CA LYS A 171 10.80 -27.75 11.12
C LYS A 171 9.34 -27.76 11.54
N GLY A 172 8.46 -27.53 10.58
CA GLY A 172 7.02 -27.50 10.73
C GLY A 172 6.34 -26.74 9.58
N ILE A 173 5.08 -26.41 9.77
CA ILE A 173 4.29 -25.62 8.83
C ILE A 173 4.13 -24.22 9.39
N LYS A 174 4.51 -23.22 8.62
CA LYS A 174 4.41 -21.81 8.96
C LYS A 174 3.51 -21.08 7.97
N ILE A 175 2.53 -20.37 8.48
CA ILE A 175 1.54 -19.61 7.67
C ILE A 175 1.70 -18.13 8.00
N ASN A 176 2.04 -17.32 7.02
CA ASN A 176 2.21 -15.88 7.18
C ASN A 176 1.09 -15.13 6.46
N VAL A 177 0.32 -14.34 7.20
CA VAL A 177 -0.78 -13.54 6.69
C VAL A 177 -0.32 -12.11 6.41
N LEU A 178 -0.52 -11.66 5.17
CA LEU A 178 -0.10 -10.35 4.67
C LEU A 178 -1.30 -9.47 4.32
N MET A 179 -1.08 -8.16 4.34
CA MET A 179 -2.03 -7.18 3.82
C MET A 179 -2.19 -7.32 2.30
N GLY A 180 -3.38 -6.98 1.82
CA GLY A 180 -3.74 -7.04 0.40
C GLY A 180 -5.16 -7.56 0.25
N ARG A 181 -6.15 -6.71 0.59
CA ARG A 181 -7.58 -7.11 0.56
C ARG A 181 -8.05 -7.46 -0.84
N HIS A 182 -7.64 -6.68 -1.84
CA HIS A 182 -8.10 -6.78 -3.22
C HIS A 182 -7.00 -7.20 -4.19
N ALA A 183 -5.74 -6.98 -3.84
CA ALA A 183 -4.60 -7.29 -4.68
C ALA A 183 -3.47 -7.95 -3.88
N GLY A 184 -2.83 -8.96 -4.47
CA GLY A 184 -1.84 -9.83 -3.82
C GLY A 184 -0.39 -9.36 -3.93
N TRP A 185 -0.13 -8.12 -4.30
CA TRP A 185 1.21 -7.60 -4.55
C TRP A 185 2.21 -7.82 -3.40
N LEU A 186 1.79 -7.56 -2.15
CA LEU A 186 2.65 -7.80 -0.98
C LEU A 186 2.85 -9.29 -0.71
N THR A 187 1.80 -10.08 -0.90
CA THR A 187 1.90 -11.54 -0.74
C THR A 187 2.85 -12.14 -1.78
N ALA A 188 2.78 -11.68 -3.02
CA ALA A 188 3.72 -12.03 -4.07
C ALA A 188 5.17 -11.63 -3.72
N ALA A 189 5.37 -10.44 -3.13
CA ALA A 189 6.69 -9.94 -2.74
C ALA A 189 7.41 -10.82 -1.70
N SER A 190 6.71 -11.69 -0.98
CA SER A 190 7.31 -12.67 -0.08
C SER A 190 8.32 -13.59 -0.77
N THR A 191 8.22 -13.76 -2.09
CA THR A 191 9.10 -14.62 -2.88
C THR A 191 10.44 -13.97 -3.24
N LEU A 192 10.54 -12.63 -3.17
CA LEU A 192 11.70 -11.87 -3.65
C LEU A 192 13.01 -12.20 -2.89
N GLY A 193 12.90 -12.72 -1.67
CA GLY A 193 14.05 -13.12 -0.86
C GLY A 193 14.57 -14.54 -1.09
N LYS A 194 13.97 -15.31 -2.03
CA LYS A 194 14.39 -16.69 -2.32
C LYS A 194 15.69 -16.72 -3.12
N SER A 195 16.53 -17.71 -2.82
CA SER A 195 17.77 -18.01 -3.53
C SER A 195 17.72 -19.38 -4.21
N THR A 196 16.90 -20.30 -3.68
CA THR A 196 16.72 -21.66 -4.23
C THR A 196 15.24 -22.04 -4.24
N GLU A 197 14.88 -23.09 -4.99
CA GLU A 197 13.50 -23.60 -5.01
C GLU A 197 13.03 -24.12 -3.65
N GLU A 198 13.95 -24.64 -2.82
CA GLU A 198 13.65 -25.14 -1.48
C GLU A 198 13.45 -24.03 -0.45
N ASP A 199 13.73 -22.77 -0.77
CA ASP A 199 13.48 -21.65 0.13
C ASP A 199 11.98 -21.35 0.21
N GLY A 200 11.53 -20.93 1.40
CA GLY A 200 10.18 -20.40 1.58
C GLY A 200 10.04 -18.95 1.06
N PRO A 201 8.81 -18.53 0.73
CA PRO A 201 7.59 -19.32 0.78
C PRO A 201 7.56 -20.40 -0.30
N HIS A 202 6.97 -21.55 0.02
CA HIS A 202 6.75 -22.65 -0.92
C HIS A 202 5.43 -22.48 -1.68
N LEU A 203 4.44 -21.84 -1.02
CA LEU A 203 3.09 -21.61 -1.52
C LEU A 203 2.69 -20.15 -1.29
N VAL A 204 2.01 -19.55 -2.27
CA VAL A 204 1.61 -18.13 -2.27
C VAL A 204 0.15 -18.01 -2.70
N TYR A 205 -0.72 -17.64 -1.78
CA TYR A 205 -2.17 -17.50 -2.04
C TYR A 205 -2.56 -16.02 -2.07
N VAL A 206 -3.01 -15.57 -3.23
CA VAL A 206 -3.35 -14.18 -3.52
C VAL A 206 -4.83 -14.02 -3.83
N PRO A 207 -5.41 -12.82 -3.66
CA PRO A 207 -6.84 -12.58 -3.96
C PRO A 207 -7.20 -12.78 -5.43
N GLU A 208 -6.25 -12.67 -6.35
CA GLU A 208 -6.50 -12.84 -7.80
C GLU A 208 -6.81 -14.29 -8.19
N LYS A 209 -6.62 -15.24 -7.27
CA LYS A 209 -6.96 -16.65 -7.46
C LYS A 209 -8.02 -17.09 -6.46
N ILE A 210 -8.98 -17.91 -6.92
CA ILE A 210 -10.00 -18.51 -6.06
C ILE A 210 -9.32 -19.43 -5.05
N PHE A 211 -9.61 -19.21 -3.76
CA PHE A 211 -9.09 -20.03 -2.69
C PHE A 211 -10.04 -21.19 -2.37
N LYS A 212 -9.48 -22.41 -2.38
CA LYS A 212 -10.20 -23.64 -2.01
C LYS A 212 -9.44 -24.37 -0.91
N ILE A 213 -10.10 -24.60 0.21
CA ILE A 213 -9.46 -25.16 1.40
C ILE A 213 -8.93 -26.58 1.18
N ASP A 214 -9.62 -27.42 0.42
CA ASP A 214 -9.19 -28.80 0.13
C ASP A 214 -7.93 -28.83 -0.73
N GLU A 215 -7.82 -27.93 -1.72
CA GLU A 215 -6.62 -27.76 -2.55
C GLU A 215 -5.45 -27.24 -1.70
N PHE A 216 -5.70 -26.24 -0.88
CA PHE A 216 -4.73 -25.69 0.07
C PHE A 216 -4.16 -26.77 1.00
N LEU A 217 -5.01 -27.58 1.63
CA LEU A 217 -4.58 -28.66 2.51
C LEU A 217 -3.72 -29.70 1.83
N LYS A 218 -4.13 -30.08 0.61
CA LYS A 218 -3.36 -31.02 -0.22
C LYS A 218 -1.98 -30.44 -0.55
N GLU A 219 -1.91 -29.21 -1.04
CA GLU A 219 -0.64 -28.56 -1.44
C GLU A 219 0.31 -28.37 -0.27
N VAL A 220 -0.21 -27.93 0.89
CA VAL A 220 0.57 -27.82 2.13
C VAL A 220 1.12 -29.18 2.56
N LYS A 221 0.28 -30.23 2.49
CA LYS A 221 0.69 -31.59 2.83
C LYS A 221 1.75 -32.12 1.85
N ASP A 222 1.59 -31.92 0.56
CA ASP A 222 2.54 -32.38 -0.46
C ASP A 222 3.93 -31.75 -0.25
N VAL A 223 4.00 -30.46 0.05
CA VAL A 223 5.27 -29.77 0.38
C VAL A 223 5.84 -30.29 1.69
N TYR A 224 5.01 -30.43 2.74
CA TYR A 224 5.45 -30.92 4.04
C TYR A 224 5.98 -32.36 3.98
N ASP A 225 5.32 -33.24 3.24
CA ASP A 225 5.77 -34.62 3.05
C ASP A 225 7.10 -34.70 2.29
N SER A 226 7.33 -33.78 1.36
CA SER A 226 8.57 -33.72 0.55
C SER A 226 9.76 -33.16 1.33
N LEU A 227 9.58 -32.04 2.05
CA LEU A 227 10.66 -31.26 2.66
C LEU A 227 10.74 -31.41 4.19
N GLY A 228 9.72 -32.00 4.83
CA GLY A 228 9.54 -32.01 6.27
C GLY A 228 9.22 -30.65 6.87
N ARG A 229 8.94 -29.66 6.01
CA ARG A 229 8.61 -28.28 6.38
C ARG A 229 7.80 -27.60 5.28
N CYS A 230 7.04 -26.55 5.62
CA CYS A 230 6.32 -25.74 4.67
C CYS A 230 6.19 -24.29 5.18
N VAL A 231 6.52 -23.32 4.36
CA VAL A 231 6.28 -21.89 4.62
C VAL A 231 5.26 -21.38 3.58
N VAL A 232 4.18 -20.81 4.06
CA VAL A 232 3.06 -20.33 3.25
C VAL A 232 2.93 -18.83 3.40
N ALA A 233 2.79 -18.12 2.29
CA ALA A 233 2.35 -16.74 2.21
C ALA A 233 0.86 -16.71 1.84
N VAL A 234 0.04 -16.02 2.60
CA VAL A 234 -1.39 -15.90 2.32
C VAL A 234 -1.87 -14.47 2.49
N SER A 235 -2.58 -13.96 1.49
CA SER A 235 -3.23 -12.66 1.60
C SER A 235 -4.44 -12.72 2.53
N GLU A 236 -4.66 -11.65 3.30
CA GLU A 236 -5.87 -11.50 4.10
C GLU A 236 -7.16 -11.47 3.26
N GLY A 237 -7.04 -11.19 1.95
CA GLY A 237 -8.12 -11.06 1.00
C GLY A 237 -8.48 -12.33 0.23
N ILE A 238 -7.96 -13.51 0.58
CA ILE A 238 -8.34 -14.76 -0.09
C ILE A 238 -9.86 -14.98 -0.03
N HIS A 239 -10.45 -15.41 -1.14
CA HIS A 239 -11.90 -15.51 -1.28
C HIS A 239 -12.33 -16.72 -2.13
N ASN A 240 -13.60 -17.06 -2.02
CA ASN A 240 -14.24 -18.12 -2.81
C ASN A 240 -14.68 -17.62 -4.20
N GLU A 241 -15.28 -18.51 -5.00
CA GLU A 241 -15.79 -18.24 -6.36
C GLU A 241 -16.87 -17.12 -6.42
N LYS A 242 -17.51 -16.80 -5.30
CA LYS A 242 -18.52 -15.73 -5.19
C LYS A 242 -17.90 -14.39 -4.79
N GLY A 243 -16.57 -14.32 -4.58
CA GLY A 243 -15.90 -13.13 -4.07
C GLY A 243 -16.09 -12.90 -2.56
N GLU A 244 -16.58 -13.91 -1.82
CA GLU A 244 -16.75 -13.81 -0.38
C GLU A 244 -15.44 -14.22 0.31
N TYR A 245 -14.97 -13.40 1.26
CA TYR A 245 -13.71 -13.69 1.97
C TYR A 245 -13.77 -14.99 2.75
N PHE A 246 -12.73 -15.80 2.64
CA PHE A 246 -12.65 -17.12 3.25
C PHE A 246 -12.99 -17.09 4.76
N LEU A 247 -12.41 -16.15 5.50
CA LEU A 247 -12.67 -16.05 6.94
C LEU A 247 -14.14 -15.81 7.27
N GLN A 248 -14.86 -15.08 6.43
CA GLN A 248 -16.29 -14.79 6.64
C GLN A 248 -17.17 -16.02 6.38
N THR A 249 -16.92 -16.70 5.26
CA THR A 249 -17.68 -17.90 4.90
C THR A 249 -17.44 -19.01 5.91
N TYR A 250 -16.19 -19.26 6.29
CA TYR A 250 -15.83 -20.23 7.30
C TYR A 250 -16.46 -19.93 8.66
N ALA A 251 -16.42 -18.67 9.11
CA ALA A 251 -17.05 -18.26 10.37
C ALA A 251 -18.56 -18.46 10.36
N SER A 252 -19.23 -18.22 9.23
CA SER A 252 -20.67 -18.40 9.06
C SER A 252 -21.06 -19.88 9.07
N GLU A 253 -20.27 -20.74 8.42
CA GLU A 253 -20.53 -22.18 8.31
C GLU A 253 -20.27 -22.93 9.64
N THR A 254 -19.23 -22.54 10.37
CA THR A 254 -18.83 -23.21 11.61
C THR A 254 -19.48 -22.61 12.86
N GLY A 255 -20.12 -21.45 12.76
CA GLY A 255 -20.66 -20.73 13.92
C GLY A 255 -19.60 -20.23 14.90
N SER A 256 -18.34 -20.12 14.46
CA SER A 256 -17.16 -19.87 15.30
C SER A 256 -17.10 -18.47 15.94
N GLY A 257 -18.04 -17.56 15.66
CA GLY A 257 -18.06 -16.20 16.21
C GLY A 257 -16.89 -15.30 15.73
N LEU A 258 -16.05 -15.80 14.83
CA LEU A 258 -14.87 -15.12 14.25
C LEU A 258 -15.23 -14.06 13.20
N ALA A 259 -16.52 -13.77 12.99
CA ALA A 259 -16.98 -12.68 12.13
C ALA A 259 -16.35 -11.37 12.63
N GLY A 260 -15.36 -10.89 11.91
CA GLY A 260 -14.50 -9.77 12.31
C GLY A 260 -15.30 -8.50 12.62
N LYS A 261 -14.74 -7.65 13.48
CA LYS A 261 -15.29 -6.30 13.72
C LYS A 261 -15.33 -5.53 12.41
N LYS A 262 -16.40 -4.77 12.20
CA LYS A 262 -16.51 -3.86 11.06
C LYS A 262 -15.67 -2.60 11.32
N ASP A 263 -14.97 -2.12 10.29
CA ASP A 263 -14.30 -0.83 10.33
C ASP A 263 -15.31 0.33 10.24
N SER A 264 -14.82 1.56 10.32
CA SER A 264 -15.64 2.79 10.22
C SER A 264 -16.38 2.94 8.88
N HIS A 265 -16.06 2.13 7.88
CA HIS A 265 -16.68 2.10 6.55
C HIS A 265 -17.65 0.94 6.37
N GLY A 266 -17.88 0.13 7.42
CA GLY A 266 -18.76 -1.04 7.39
C GLY A 266 -18.13 -2.30 6.81
N ASN A 267 -16.86 -2.25 6.42
CA ASN A 267 -16.10 -3.40 5.93
C ASN A 267 -15.57 -4.22 7.09
N ILE A 268 -15.51 -5.53 6.93
CA ILE A 268 -14.89 -6.38 7.95
C ILE A 268 -13.41 -6.04 8.05
N GLN A 269 -12.96 -5.82 9.28
CA GLN A 269 -11.57 -5.55 9.58
C GLN A 269 -10.76 -6.85 9.47
N LEU A 270 -10.16 -7.08 8.30
CA LEU A 270 -9.28 -8.22 8.04
C LEU A 270 -7.88 -7.96 8.60
N SER A 271 -7.35 -6.77 8.33
CA SER A 271 -6.00 -6.37 8.72
C SER A 271 -5.87 -6.22 10.24
N GLY A 272 -4.78 -6.73 10.77
CA GLY A 272 -4.42 -6.57 12.18
C GLY A 272 -5.15 -7.50 13.16
N SER A 273 -5.97 -8.45 12.66
CA SER A 273 -6.46 -9.56 13.46
C SER A 273 -5.68 -10.84 13.11
N GLY A 274 -5.35 -11.67 14.09
CA GLY A 274 -4.76 -13.00 13.88
C GLY A 274 -5.75 -14.04 13.34
N ALA A 275 -7.03 -13.69 13.20
CA ALA A 275 -8.12 -14.65 13.00
C ALA A 275 -7.93 -15.57 11.78
N LEU A 276 -7.47 -15.06 10.64
CA LEU A 276 -7.22 -15.89 9.46
C LEU A 276 -6.07 -16.88 9.71
N GLY A 277 -4.95 -16.41 10.27
CA GLY A 277 -3.81 -17.25 10.61
C GLY A 277 -4.18 -18.33 11.61
N ASP A 278 -4.90 -17.99 12.69
CA ASP A 278 -5.38 -18.93 13.70
C ASP A 278 -6.34 -19.97 13.10
N THR A 279 -7.26 -19.53 12.24
CA THR A 279 -8.21 -20.42 11.54
C THR A 279 -7.46 -21.42 10.66
N LEU A 280 -6.57 -20.97 9.80
CA LEU A 280 -5.79 -21.86 8.93
C LEU A 280 -4.87 -22.79 9.72
N THR A 281 -4.27 -22.31 10.82
CA THR A 281 -3.46 -23.14 11.74
C THR A 281 -4.26 -24.28 12.33
N ASN A 282 -5.48 -24.01 12.80
CA ASN A 282 -6.36 -25.03 13.37
C ASN A 282 -6.74 -26.08 12.31
N ILE A 283 -7.18 -25.61 11.12
CA ILE A 283 -7.57 -26.50 10.03
C ILE A 283 -6.42 -27.41 9.61
N VAL A 284 -5.21 -26.85 9.41
CA VAL A 284 -4.02 -27.64 9.01
C VAL A 284 -3.61 -28.62 10.12
N SER A 285 -3.67 -28.21 11.40
CA SER A 285 -3.33 -29.07 12.54
C SER A 285 -4.28 -30.27 12.69
N GLU A 286 -5.54 -30.12 12.29
CA GLU A 286 -6.53 -31.21 12.30
C GLU A 286 -6.36 -32.18 11.13
N HIS A 287 -5.72 -31.76 10.03
CA HIS A 287 -5.59 -32.56 8.79
C HIS A 287 -4.20 -33.16 8.60
N ILE A 288 -3.16 -32.62 9.22
CA ILE A 288 -1.76 -33.09 9.09
C ILE A 288 -1.23 -33.51 10.44
N ASP A 289 -1.37 -34.81 10.75
CA ASP A 289 -0.97 -35.38 12.01
C ASP A 289 0.52 -35.19 12.32
N GLY A 290 0.82 -34.77 13.56
CA GLY A 290 2.18 -34.61 14.04
C GLY A 290 2.94 -33.37 13.54
N ALA A 291 2.35 -32.59 12.66
CA ALA A 291 2.97 -31.34 12.19
C ALA A 291 2.89 -30.25 13.26
N ARG A 292 4.01 -29.57 13.50
CA ARG A 292 4.02 -28.31 14.26
C ARG A 292 3.53 -27.20 13.35
N VAL A 293 2.35 -26.66 13.58
CA VAL A 293 1.76 -25.56 12.78
C VAL A 293 1.77 -24.26 13.56
N ARG A 294 2.18 -23.17 12.94
CA ARG A 294 2.22 -21.82 13.50
C ARG A 294 1.81 -20.80 12.43
N ALA A 295 1.24 -19.68 12.88
CA ALA A 295 0.96 -18.56 11.99
C ALA A 295 1.44 -17.24 12.59
N ASP A 296 1.84 -16.32 11.72
CA ASP A 296 2.06 -14.92 12.03
C ASP A 296 1.20 -14.05 11.11
N THR A 297 0.70 -12.94 11.66
CA THR A 297 0.05 -11.89 10.89
C THR A 297 0.95 -10.65 10.92
N PHE A 298 1.45 -10.21 9.75
CA PHE A 298 2.40 -9.10 9.67
C PHE A 298 1.77 -7.76 10.07
N GLY A 299 0.46 -7.64 9.92
CA GLY A 299 -0.31 -6.50 10.39
C GLY A 299 0.27 -5.18 9.89
N TYR A 300 0.27 -4.17 10.75
CA TYR A 300 0.68 -2.82 10.38
C TYR A 300 2.19 -2.59 10.30
N LEU A 301 3.03 -3.52 10.75
CA LEU A 301 4.49 -3.39 10.67
C LEU A 301 4.96 -3.29 9.21
N GLN A 302 4.38 -4.08 8.31
CA GLN A 302 4.79 -4.14 6.90
C GLN A 302 4.67 -2.80 6.15
N ARG A 303 3.91 -1.84 6.65
CA ARG A 303 3.71 -0.56 5.95
C ARG A 303 4.57 0.60 6.46
N SER A 304 5.22 0.46 7.62
CA SER A 304 5.91 1.57 8.27
C SER A 304 7.21 1.17 8.97
N PHE A 305 7.83 0.06 8.55
CA PHE A 305 9.06 -0.44 9.16
C PHE A 305 10.25 0.37 8.70
N LEU A 306 10.90 1.06 9.63
CA LEU A 306 11.93 2.05 9.33
C LEU A 306 13.22 1.45 8.75
N ALA A 307 13.60 0.23 9.18
CA ALA A 307 14.86 -0.37 8.78
C ALA A 307 14.87 -0.92 7.34
N ASP A 308 13.70 -1.10 6.74
CA ASP A 308 13.54 -1.69 5.39
C ASP A 308 13.02 -0.68 4.34
N VAL A 309 13.34 0.59 4.50
CA VAL A 309 13.01 1.60 3.48
C VAL A 309 13.85 1.36 2.22
N SER A 310 13.18 1.16 1.08
CA SER A 310 13.83 1.14 -0.22
C SER A 310 14.26 2.55 -0.62
N GLU A 311 15.49 2.72 -1.05
CA GLU A 311 15.99 4.02 -1.54
C GLU A 311 15.25 4.43 -2.82
N VAL A 312 14.97 3.49 -3.73
CA VAL A 312 14.19 3.71 -4.95
C VAL A 312 12.80 4.25 -4.61
N ASP A 313 12.08 3.57 -3.71
CA ASP A 313 10.76 3.97 -3.26
C ASP A 313 10.77 5.37 -2.58
N ALA A 314 11.80 5.65 -1.77
CA ALA A 314 11.96 6.94 -1.10
C ALA A 314 12.23 8.09 -2.09
N GLU A 315 13.08 7.87 -3.10
CA GLU A 315 13.38 8.85 -4.14
C GLU A 315 12.16 9.12 -5.03
N GLU A 316 11.45 8.08 -5.44
CA GLU A 316 10.24 8.20 -6.25
C GLU A 316 9.10 8.87 -5.47
N ALA A 317 8.95 8.57 -4.18
CA ALA A 317 8.03 9.27 -3.30
C ALA A 317 8.33 10.79 -3.25
N GLU A 318 9.60 11.18 -3.15
CA GLU A 318 9.99 12.60 -3.17
C GLU A 318 9.69 13.24 -4.54
N ARG A 319 9.98 12.54 -5.64
CA ARG A 319 9.73 13.01 -7.02
C ARG A 319 8.26 13.22 -7.32
N VAL A 320 7.35 12.33 -6.92
CA VAL A 320 5.90 12.51 -7.16
C VAL A 320 5.35 13.73 -6.40
N GLY A 321 5.89 13.98 -5.19
CA GLY A 321 5.54 15.18 -4.42
C GLY A 321 5.99 16.47 -5.10
N GLN A 322 7.21 16.51 -5.61
CA GLN A 322 7.77 17.64 -6.37
C GLN A 322 6.97 17.87 -7.65
N TYR A 323 6.71 16.79 -8.40
CA TYR A 323 6.07 16.90 -9.71
C TYR A 323 4.61 17.39 -9.61
N ALA A 324 3.90 17.09 -8.54
CA ALA A 324 2.55 17.62 -8.32
C ALA A 324 2.54 19.16 -8.34
N VAL A 325 3.55 19.80 -7.75
CA VAL A 325 3.70 21.26 -7.77
C VAL A 325 4.08 21.76 -9.16
N VAL A 326 5.01 21.08 -9.84
CA VAL A 326 5.41 21.44 -11.22
C VAL A 326 4.21 21.38 -12.15
N ALA A 327 3.47 20.28 -12.14
CA ALA A 327 2.27 20.09 -12.96
C ALA A 327 1.19 21.14 -12.67
N SER A 328 1.06 21.56 -11.41
CA SER A 328 0.09 22.59 -11.03
C SER A 328 0.35 23.96 -11.69
N LYS A 329 1.54 24.22 -12.22
CA LYS A 329 1.83 25.45 -12.96
C LYS A 329 1.18 25.47 -14.33
N GLU A 330 0.92 24.29 -14.92
CA GLU A 330 0.48 24.14 -16.30
C GLU A 330 -0.99 23.71 -16.43
N ILE A 331 -1.47 22.84 -15.50
CA ILE A 331 -2.81 22.26 -15.56
C ILE A 331 -3.61 22.52 -14.28
N GLN A 332 -4.93 22.37 -14.35
CA GLN A 332 -5.84 22.67 -13.24
C GLN A 332 -5.99 21.50 -12.24
N SER A 333 -5.97 20.25 -12.72
CA SER A 333 -6.16 19.09 -11.85
C SER A 333 -5.53 17.85 -12.45
N GLY A 334 -5.11 16.92 -11.60
CA GLY A 334 -4.58 15.65 -12.05
C GLY A 334 -4.14 14.73 -10.91
N SER A 335 -3.93 13.48 -11.25
CA SER A 335 -3.26 12.49 -10.39
C SER A 335 -1.84 12.28 -10.91
N VAL A 336 -0.86 12.46 -10.04
CA VAL A 336 0.53 12.13 -10.38
C VAL A 336 0.68 10.63 -10.48
N VAL A 337 1.44 10.16 -11.45
CA VAL A 337 1.67 8.74 -11.74
C VAL A 337 3.14 8.47 -12.04
N LEU A 338 3.57 7.24 -11.78
CA LEU A 338 4.89 6.73 -12.15
C LEU A 338 4.76 5.92 -13.45
N LYS A 339 5.68 6.14 -14.38
CA LYS A 339 5.71 5.48 -15.70
C LYS A 339 7.07 4.82 -15.89
N ARG A 340 7.11 3.49 -15.73
CA ARG A 340 8.33 2.71 -15.96
C ARG A 340 8.78 2.81 -17.41
N GLN A 341 10.06 3.02 -17.62
CA GLN A 341 10.68 3.04 -18.94
C GLN A 341 11.16 1.66 -19.35
N LEU A 342 11.02 1.35 -20.64
CA LEU A 342 11.59 0.14 -21.24
C LEU A 342 13.09 0.35 -21.45
N SER A 343 13.91 -0.05 -20.49
CA SER A 343 15.36 0.09 -20.51
C SER A 343 16.04 -1.09 -19.83
N GLU A 344 17.31 -1.37 -20.13
CA GLU A 344 18.09 -2.45 -19.51
C GLU A 344 18.27 -2.25 -18.00
N THR A 345 18.33 -1.01 -17.56
CA THR A 345 18.38 -0.65 -16.13
C THR A 345 17.06 -0.02 -15.72
N TYR A 346 16.60 -0.33 -14.53
CA TYR A 346 15.38 0.24 -14.01
C TYR A 346 15.41 1.77 -14.05
N SER A 347 14.38 2.37 -14.63
CA SER A 347 14.13 3.80 -14.58
C SER A 347 12.62 4.08 -14.67
N CYS A 348 12.21 5.16 -14.04
CA CYS A 348 10.80 5.54 -13.97
C CYS A 348 10.65 7.04 -14.12
N ASP A 349 9.79 7.48 -15.01
CA ASP A 349 9.40 8.88 -15.16
C ASP A 349 8.18 9.21 -14.31
N VAL A 350 7.96 10.49 -14.08
CA VAL A 350 6.78 11.01 -13.40
C VAL A 350 5.93 11.76 -14.41
N ASP A 351 4.64 11.49 -14.41
CA ASP A 351 3.66 12.10 -15.31
C ASP A 351 2.37 12.44 -14.54
N VAL A 352 1.38 13.01 -15.21
CA VAL A 352 0.08 13.31 -14.63
C VAL A 352 -1.04 12.84 -15.54
N VAL A 353 -2.08 12.27 -14.95
CA VAL A 353 -3.29 11.84 -15.65
C VAL A 353 -4.53 12.49 -15.04
N GLU A 354 -5.66 12.40 -15.71
CA GLU A 354 -6.93 12.89 -15.20
C GLU A 354 -7.30 12.17 -13.89
N LEU A 355 -7.79 12.91 -12.88
CA LEU A 355 -8.22 12.35 -11.58
C LEU A 355 -9.25 11.23 -11.73
N SER A 356 -10.18 11.37 -12.66
CA SER A 356 -11.25 10.41 -12.94
C SER A 356 -10.75 9.02 -13.35
N LYS A 357 -9.55 8.92 -13.92
CA LYS A 357 -8.95 7.65 -14.33
C LYS A 357 -8.38 6.83 -13.18
N VAL A 358 -8.06 7.49 -12.07
CA VAL A 358 -7.50 6.86 -10.87
C VAL A 358 -8.55 6.70 -9.78
N ALA A 359 -9.48 7.67 -9.66
CA ALA A 359 -10.53 7.67 -8.66
C ALA A 359 -11.47 6.45 -8.80
N LYS A 360 -11.82 5.81 -7.68
CA LYS A 360 -12.80 4.69 -7.59
C LYS A 360 -12.37 3.36 -8.20
N HIS A 361 -11.20 3.25 -8.77
CA HIS A 361 -10.74 2.03 -9.43
C HIS A 361 -9.55 1.41 -8.71
N THR A 362 -9.48 0.09 -8.70
CA THR A 362 -8.36 -0.69 -8.17
C THR A 362 -7.68 -1.44 -9.31
N LYS A 363 -6.35 -1.58 -9.20
CA LYS A 363 -5.52 -2.36 -10.13
C LYS A 363 -5.23 -3.70 -9.50
N ASP A 364 -5.74 -4.77 -10.12
CA ASP A 364 -5.37 -6.13 -9.77
C ASP A 364 -3.93 -6.42 -10.23
N MET A 365 -3.30 -7.41 -9.62
CA MET A 365 -2.02 -7.92 -10.11
C MET A 365 -2.22 -8.65 -11.44
N PRO A 366 -1.42 -8.34 -12.49
CA PRO A 366 -1.55 -8.98 -13.80
C PRO A 366 -1.47 -10.50 -13.73
N GLN A 367 -2.28 -11.20 -14.54
CA GLN A 367 -2.31 -12.65 -14.55
C GLN A 367 -0.97 -13.26 -15.00
N GLU A 368 -0.19 -12.56 -15.82
CA GLU A 368 1.16 -12.96 -16.24
C GLU A 368 2.16 -13.08 -15.07
N PHE A 369 1.86 -12.45 -13.93
CA PHE A 369 2.66 -12.55 -12.70
C PHE A 369 2.31 -13.78 -11.85
N LEU A 370 1.26 -14.51 -12.20
CA LEU A 370 0.76 -15.67 -11.46
C LEU A 370 1.01 -16.96 -12.22
N ASP A 371 1.65 -17.94 -11.58
CA ASP A 371 1.83 -19.27 -12.13
C ASP A 371 0.46 -19.99 -12.23
N GLU A 372 0.07 -20.44 -13.41
CA GLU A 372 -1.22 -21.10 -13.64
C GLU A 372 -1.30 -22.49 -13.01
N SER A 373 -0.16 -23.18 -12.87
CA SER A 373 -0.06 -24.59 -12.47
C SER A 373 0.02 -24.81 -10.96
N LYS A 374 0.40 -23.78 -10.20
CA LYS A 374 0.60 -23.84 -8.75
C LYS A 374 0.28 -22.51 -8.07
N PRO A 375 0.02 -22.46 -6.78
CA PRO A 375 -0.12 -21.21 -6.03
C PRO A 375 1.26 -20.56 -5.84
N TYR A 376 1.72 -19.86 -6.87
CA TYR A 376 3.02 -19.20 -6.92
C TYR A 376 3.04 -18.03 -7.92
N VAL A 377 4.17 -17.34 -8.01
CA VAL A 377 4.40 -16.22 -8.95
C VAL A 377 5.42 -16.61 -10.02
N THR A 378 5.40 -15.88 -11.13
CA THR A 378 6.27 -16.08 -12.29
C THR A 378 7.56 -15.25 -12.20
N ASN A 379 8.50 -15.48 -13.13
CA ASN A 379 9.73 -14.66 -13.21
C ASN A 379 9.43 -13.21 -13.58
N GLU A 380 8.39 -12.95 -14.35
CA GLU A 380 7.96 -11.61 -14.73
C GLU A 380 7.64 -10.75 -13.50
N PHE A 381 7.06 -11.36 -12.45
CA PHE A 381 6.87 -10.68 -11.19
C PHE A 381 8.19 -10.29 -10.53
N PHE A 382 9.19 -11.16 -10.54
CA PHE A 382 10.52 -10.86 -9.99
C PHE A 382 11.19 -9.70 -10.72
N GLU A 383 11.15 -9.72 -12.06
CA GLU A 383 11.70 -8.63 -12.88
C GLU A 383 11.00 -7.30 -12.64
N TYR A 384 9.69 -7.34 -12.42
CA TYR A 384 8.91 -6.15 -12.06
C TYR A 384 9.23 -5.62 -10.67
N ALA A 385 9.19 -6.47 -9.64
CA ALA A 385 9.17 -6.04 -8.24
C ALA A 385 10.57 -5.84 -7.62
N MET A 386 11.56 -6.64 -8.04
CA MET A 386 12.91 -6.59 -7.45
C MET A 386 13.55 -5.19 -7.49
N PRO A 387 13.53 -4.43 -8.61
CA PRO A 387 14.09 -3.09 -8.65
C PRO A 387 13.45 -2.13 -7.65
N LEU A 388 12.15 -2.27 -7.40
CA LEU A 388 11.40 -1.38 -6.50
C LEU A 388 11.84 -1.53 -5.04
N THR A 389 12.37 -2.69 -4.68
CA THR A 389 12.88 -2.96 -3.32
C THR A 389 14.26 -2.33 -3.07
N GLY A 390 14.92 -1.83 -4.10
CA GLY A 390 16.33 -1.39 -4.00
C GLY A 390 17.31 -2.57 -3.85
N GLY A 391 16.87 -3.80 -4.18
CA GLY A 391 17.63 -5.04 -4.06
C GLY A 391 17.44 -5.75 -2.72
N ILE A 392 17.44 -7.07 -2.76
CA ILE A 392 17.36 -7.95 -1.59
C ILE A 392 18.68 -8.75 -1.52
N GLU A 393 19.36 -8.66 -0.40
CA GLU A 393 20.60 -9.41 -0.19
C GLU A 393 20.31 -10.91 -0.14
N PRO A 394 21.12 -11.73 -0.81
CA PRO A 394 20.98 -13.19 -0.76
C PRO A 394 21.17 -13.70 0.67
N LYS A 395 20.47 -14.79 0.99
CA LYS A 395 20.70 -15.50 2.26
C LYS A 395 22.11 -16.04 2.35
N THR A 396 22.68 -15.97 3.55
CA THR A 396 23.89 -16.76 3.87
C THR A 396 23.54 -18.24 3.96
N GLN A 397 24.47 -19.10 3.54
CA GLN A 397 24.32 -20.55 3.68
C GLN A 397 24.16 -20.96 5.14
N ILE A 398 23.22 -21.86 5.39
CA ILE A 398 23.04 -22.57 6.66
C ILE A 398 23.26 -24.07 6.42
N PHE A 399 23.64 -24.80 7.47
CA PHE A 399 23.99 -26.21 7.38
C PHE A 399 22.84 -27.18 7.73
N VAL A 400 21.59 -26.71 7.72
CA VAL A 400 20.37 -27.47 8.06
C VAL A 400 19.33 -27.40 6.95
#